data_486326db71d7237cbaad7d8d7cb21006
#
_entry.id   486326db71d7237cbaad7d8d7cb21006
#
_cell.length_a   1.000
_cell.length_b   1.000
_cell.length_c   1.000
_cell.angle_alpha   90.00
_cell.angle_beta   90.00
_cell.angle_gamma   90.00
#
_symmetry.space_group_name_H-M   'P 1'
#
loop_
_entity.id
_entity.type
_entity.pdbx_description
1 polymer ?
#
loop_
_entity_poly.entity_id
_entity_poly.type
_entity_poly.pdbx_seq_one_letter_code
_entity_poly.pdbx_strand_id
1 'polypeptide(L)'
;TEEQIAKIFGQLISGAHVSDHEKWQFKSAMLVYFAHLDHEKGWTQQFHLGALRNNNARLLGSLGPDTGFDSIGDFEQAKPLSKFLNHLDSTNQLAKTILYNLNPGDNELLATMTGNFQDGTIVGKMQFGSSWWFLDQKDGMESQMNALSNMGLLSHFVGMLTDSRSFLSFP
;
A
#
# COMPACT_ATOMS: atom_id res chain seq x y z
N THR A 1 -11.10 -1.31 20.51
CA THR A 1 -11.01 -0.12 21.36
C THR A 1 -9.55 0.23 21.63
N GLU A 2 -9.25 1.48 21.98
CA GLU A 2 -7.89 1.91 22.33
C GLU A 2 -7.29 1.10 23.50
N GLU A 3 -8.10 0.83 24.50
CA GLU A 3 -7.70 0.01 25.64
C GLU A 3 -7.24 -1.40 25.23
N GLN A 4 -7.96 -2.03 24.28
CA GLN A 4 -7.59 -3.32 23.74
C GLN A 4 -6.26 -3.25 22.95
N ILE A 5 -6.04 -2.21 22.19
CA ILE A 5 -4.79 -2.01 21.44
C ILE A 5 -3.62 -1.75 22.39
N ALA A 6 -3.81 -0.94 23.43
CA ALA A 6 -2.81 -0.70 24.47
C ALA A 6 -2.43 -2.00 25.21
N LYS A 7 -3.42 -2.86 25.50
CA LYS A 7 -3.17 -4.19 26.10
C LYS A 7 -2.33 -5.07 25.18
N ILE A 8 -2.70 -5.18 23.89
CA ILE A 8 -1.93 -5.97 22.89
C ILE A 8 -0.50 -5.42 22.79
N PHE A 9 -0.33 -4.12 22.76
CA PHE A 9 0.99 -3.49 22.73
C PHE A 9 1.83 -3.84 23.96
N GLY A 10 1.24 -3.78 25.16
CA GLY A 10 1.90 -4.20 26.38
C GLY A 10 2.35 -5.67 26.35
N GLN A 11 1.52 -6.56 25.81
CA GLN A 11 1.88 -7.97 25.60
C GLN A 11 3.06 -8.13 24.64
N LEU A 12 3.05 -7.40 23.49
CA LEU A 12 4.14 -7.44 22.52
C LEU A 12 5.48 -6.98 23.14
N ILE A 13 5.49 -5.89 23.89
CA ILE A 13 6.72 -5.37 24.53
C ILE A 13 7.25 -6.32 25.60
N SER A 14 6.37 -6.94 26.39
CA SER A 14 6.77 -7.88 27.44
C SER A 14 7.21 -9.25 26.91
N GLY A 15 7.12 -9.50 25.60
CA GLY A 15 7.40 -10.79 25.00
C GLY A 15 6.34 -11.86 25.31
N ALA A 16 5.17 -11.45 25.78
CA ALA A 16 4.05 -12.37 26.00
C ALA A 16 3.46 -12.84 24.68
N HIS A 17 2.79 -13.99 24.73
CA HIS A 17 2.14 -14.54 23.54
C HIS A 17 1.00 -13.61 23.08
N VAL A 18 0.99 -13.28 21.77
CA VAL A 18 -0.06 -12.53 21.08
C VAL A 18 -0.57 -13.38 19.93
N SER A 19 -1.87 -13.62 19.88
CA SER A 19 -2.51 -14.38 18.80
C SER A 19 -2.42 -13.64 17.47
N ASP A 20 -2.54 -14.36 16.34
CA ASP A 20 -2.50 -13.72 15.01
C ASP A 20 -3.66 -12.75 14.81
N HIS A 21 -4.83 -13.02 15.39
CA HIS A 21 -5.94 -12.09 15.38
C HIS A 21 -5.60 -10.75 16.08
N GLU A 22 -4.98 -10.81 17.26
CA GLU A 22 -4.54 -9.61 17.99
C GLU A 22 -3.45 -8.85 17.23
N LYS A 23 -2.51 -9.56 16.59
CA LYS A 23 -1.51 -8.93 15.71
C LYS A 23 -2.17 -8.15 14.55
N TRP A 24 -3.19 -8.73 13.92
CA TRP A 24 -3.94 -8.05 12.86
C TRP A 24 -4.75 -6.86 13.38
N GLN A 25 -5.35 -6.98 14.56
CA GLN A 25 -6.02 -5.84 15.20
C GLN A 25 -5.05 -4.69 15.48
N PHE A 26 -3.87 -5.01 16.03
CA PHE A 26 -2.84 -4.00 16.30
C PHE A 26 -2.35 -3.33 15.00
N LYS A 27 -2.00 -4.12 14.00
CA LYS A 27 -1.55 -3.59 12.70
C LYS A 27 -2.60 -2.68 12.06
N SER A 28 -3.87 -3.09 12.07
CA SER A 28 -4.96 -2.29 11.51
C SER A 28 -5.14 -0.97 12.27
N ALA A 29 -5.06 -1.00 13.59
CA ALA A 29 -5.16 0.20 14.42
C ALA A 29 -3.99 1.16 14.16
N MET A 30 -2.77 0.63 13.99
CA MET A 30 -1.59 1.45 13.67
C MET A 30 -1.68 2.07 12.28
N LEU A 31 -2.21 1.35 11.28
CA LEU A 31 -2.43 1.92 9.95
C LEU A 31 -3.41 3.11 10.00
N VAL A 32 -4.51 2.97 10.73
CA VAL A 32 -5.47 4.06 10.92
C VAL A 32 -4.84 5.24 11.67
N TYR A 33 -4.09 4.96 12.72
CA TYR A 33 -3.39 5.99 13.50
C TYR A 33 -2.41 6.79 12.64
N PHE A 34 -1.57 6.12 11.87
CA PHE A 34 -0.63 6.79 10.97
C PHE A 34 -1.35 7.58 9.87
N ALA A 35 -2.44 7.04 9.32
CA ALA A 35 -3.22 7.75 8.31
C ALA A 35 -3.81 9.06 8.85
N HIS A 36 -4.26 9.09 10.11
CA HIS A 36 -4.70 10.33 10.77
C HIS A 36 -3.54 11.32 10.92
N LEU A 37 -2.35 10.87 11.31
CA LEU A 37 -1.16 11.74 11.39
C LEU A 37 -0.77 12.29 10.01
N ASP A 38 -0.83 11.46 8.95
CA ASP A 38 -0.55 11.91 7.59
C ASP A 38 -1.55 12.99 7.14
N HIS A 39 -2.83 12.82 7.49
CA HIS A 39 -3.85 13.84 7.24
C HIS A 39 -3.56 15.14 8.00
N GLU A 40 -3.30 15.07 9.31
CA GLU A 40 -2.99 16.25 10.15
C GLU A 40 -1.76 17.02 9.65
N LYS A 41 -0.75 16.32 9.16
CA LYS A 41 0.50 16.92 8.65
C LYS A 41 0.42 17.34 7.18
N GLY A 42 -0.66 17.02 6.48
CA GLY A 42 -0.79 17.25 5.04
C GLY A 42 0.17 16.40 4.21
N TRP A 43 0.63 15.28 4.76
CA TRP A 43 1.53 14.35 4.09
C TRP A 43 0.77 13.47 3.07
N THR A 44 1.54 12.78 2.26
CA THR A 44 1.02 11.80 1.29
C THR A 44 1.36 10.40 1.76
N GLN A 45 0.35 9.59 2.02
CA GLN A 45 0.55 8.17 2.33
C GLN A 45 0.72 7.36 1.04
N GLN A 46 1.58 6.34 1.08
CA GLN A 46 1.87 5.48 -0.05
C GLN A 46 1.78 4.01 0.37
N PHE A 47 0.98 3.22 -0.35
CA PHE A 47 0.78 1.81 -0.07
C PHE A 47 1.32 0.94 -1.20
N HIS A 48 2.32 0.12 -0.89
CA HIS A 48 2.90 -0.88 -1.78
C HIS A 48 2.25 -2.23 -1.48
N LEU A 49 1.41 -2.72 -2.37
CA LEU A 49 0.52 -3.85 -2.15
C LEU A 49 0.89 -5.05 -3.02
N GLY A 50 0.65 -6.26 -2.50
CA GLY A 50 0.66 -7.48 -3.32
C GLY A 50 1.95 -8.30 -3.31
N ALA A 51 2.95 -7.99 -2.46
CA ALA A 51 4.15 -8.80 -2.35
C ALA A 51 3.94 -10.05 -1.48
N LEU A 52 4.19 -11.22 -2.06
CA LEU A 52 4.28 -12.49 -1.32
C LEU A 52 5.75 -12.74 -0.96
N ARG A 53 6.05 -12.57 0.33
CA ARG A 53 7.42 -12.52 0.85
C ARG A 53 7.95 -13.89 1.30
N ASN A 54 9.28 -14.08 1.14
CA ASN A 54 10.03 -15.17 1.76
C ASN A 54 9.50 -16.57 1.40
N ASN A 55 9.20 -16.80 0.13
CA ASN A 55 8.58 -18.05 -0.35
C ASN A 55 9.46 -19.31 -0.18
N ASN A 56 10.78 -19.16 -0.01
CA ASN A 56 11.70 -20.25 0.18
C ASN A 56 12.18 -20.30 1.64
N ALA A 57 11.47 -21.05 2.48
CA ALA A 57 11.77 -21.16 3.92
C ALA A 57 13.18 -21.68 4.21
N ARG A 58 13.70 -22.61 3.38
CA ARG A 58 15.05 -23.18 3.55
C ARG A 58 16.13 -22.09 3.38
N LEU A 59 16.00 -21.28 2.35
CA LEU A 59 16.96 -20.21 2.08
C LEU A 59 16.75 -18.99 2.99
N LEU A 60 15.53 -18.71 3.40
CA LEU A 60 15.25 -17.73 4.46
C LEU A 60 16.00 -18.08 5.75
N GLY A 61 16.02 -19.34 6.14
CA GLY A 61 16.74 -19.81 7.34
C GLY A 61 18.26 -19.67 7.25
N SER A 62 18.85 -19.71 6.05
CA SER A 62 20.31 -19.63 5.85
C SER A 62 20.81 -18.25 5.44
N LEU A 63 20.02 -17.47 4.71
CA LEU A 63 20.41 -16.19 4.13
C LEU A 63 19.70 -14.99 4.75
N GLY A 64 18.63 -15.21 5.48
CA GLY A 64 17.78 -14.15 6.06
C GLY A 64 16.76 -13.58 5.06
N PRO A 65 16.01 -12.56 5.50
CA PRO A 65 14.99 -11.89 4.68
C PRO A 65 15.64 -11.02 3.59
N ASP A 66 14.82 -10.61 2.60
CA ASP A 66 15.20 -9.70 1.51
C ASP A 66 16.36 -10.19 0.63
N THR A 67 16.45 -11.50 0.45
CA THR A 67 17.51 -12.15 -0.33
C THR A 67 17.04 -12.73 -1.68
N GLY A 68 15.88 -12.22 -2.19
CA GLY A 68 15.43 -12.52 -3.56
C GLY A 68 14.39 -13.63 -3.67
N PHE A 69 13.76 -14.06 -2.59
CA PHE A 69 12.76 -15.15 -2.57
C PHE A 69 11.33 -14.63 -2.39
N ASP A 70 11.02 -13.54 -3.07
CA ASP A 70 9.70 -12.91 -3.09
C ASP A 70 9.04 -13.12 -4.46
N SER A 71 7.73 -13.05 -4.50
CA SER A 71 6.94 -13.11 -5.74
C SER A 71 5.71 -12.22 -5.69
N ILE A 72 5.04 -12.11 -6.83
CA ILE A 72 3.71 -11.52 -6.91
C ILE A 72 2.74 -12.39 -6.10
N GLY A 73 1.96 -11.77 -5.23
CA GLY A 73 0.88 -12.42 -4.48
C GLY A 73 -0.47 -12.21 -5.13
N ASP A 74 -1.38 -13.14 -4.90
CA ASP A 74 -2.78 -13.07 -5.29
C ASP A 74 -3.63 -12.93 -4.02
N PHE A 75 -3.81 -11.69 -3.58
CA PHE A 75 -4.51 -11.36 -2.34
C PHE A 75 -5.86 -10.71 -2.61
N GLU A 76 -6.87 -11.02 -1.80
CA GLU A 76 -8.15 -10.31 -1.79
C GLU A 76 -8.00 -8.89 -1.23
N GLN A 77 -7.56 -7.93 -2.05
CA GLN A 77 -7.26 -6.56 -1.62
C GLN A 77 -8.45 -5.61 -1.67
N ALA A 78 -9.40 -5.82 -2.57
CA ALA A 78 -10.47 -4.85 -2.85
C ALA A 78 -11.30 -4.47 -1.62
N LYS A 79 -11.83 -5.46 -0.90
CA LYS A 79 -12.71 -5.21 0.25
C LYS A 79 -11.99 -4.60 1.46
N PRO A 80 -10.83 -5.10 1.90
CA PRO A 80 -10.08 -4.49 2.99
C PRO A 80 -9.65 -3.06 2.66
N LEU A 81 -9.15 -2.81 1.46
CA LEU A 81 -8.73 -1.48 1.01
C LEU A 81 -9.90 -0.50 0.99
N SER A 82 -11.02 -0.88 0.39
CA SER A 82 -12.25 -0.06 0.39
C SER A 82 -12.70 0.30 1.80
N LYS A 83 -12.71 -0.65 2.73
CA LYS A 83 -13.08 -0.40 4.14
C LYS A 83 -12.13 0.57 4.82
N PHE A 84 -10.83 0.43 4.60
CA PHE A 84 -9.82 1.31 5.17
C PHE A 84 -9.96 2.74 4.65
N LEU A 85 -10.04 2.92 3.33
CA LEU A 85 -10.20 4.24 2.72
C LEU A 85 -11.51 4.89 3.13
N ASN A 86 -12.64 4.15 3.10
CA ASN A 86 -13.93 4.64 3.53
C ASN A 86 -13.97 5.02 5.02
N HIS A 87 -13.26 4.30 5.88
CA HIS A 87 -13.17 4.65 7.30
C HIS A 87 -12.58 6.04 7.50
N LEU A 88 -11.52 6.36 6.78
CA LEU A 88 -10.86 7.66 6.84
C LEU A 88 -11.66 8.75 6.14
N ASP A 89 -12.23 8.44 4.99
CA ASP A 89 -13.00 9.39 4.19
C ASP A 89 -14.30 9.81 4.87
N SER A 90 -14.99 8.87 5.53
CA SER A 90 -16.26 9.13 6.24
C SER A 90 -16.16 10.18 7.36
N THR A 91 -14.96 10.44 7.85
CA THR A 91 -14.65 11.46 8.85
C THR A 91 -13.89 12.65 8.25
N ASN A 92 -13.75 12.71 6.92
CA ASN A 92 -12.97 13.70 6.19
C ASN A 92 -11.50 13.75 6.64
N GLN A 93 -10.92 12.58 6.93
CA GLN A 93 -9.54 12.43 7.38
C GLN A 93 -8.67 11.59 6.43
N LEU A 94 -9.16 11.35 5.22
CA LEU A 94 -8.36 10.67 4.19
C LEU A 94 -7.32 11.63 3.61
N ALA A 95 -6.05 11.33 3.86
CA ALA A 95 -4.90 12.07 3.30
C ALA A 95 -4.75 11.81 1.80
N LYS A 96 -3.91 12.62 1.13
CA LYS A 96 -3.43 12.29 -0.21
C LYS A 96 -2.85 10.88 -0.21
N THR A 97 -3.28 10.04 -1.15
CA THR A 97 -2.93 8.61 -1.12
C THR A 97 -2.49 8.12 -2.49
N ILE A 98 -1.38 7.39 -2.53
CA ILE A 98 -0.89 6.69 -3.71
C ILE A 98 -0.95 5.18 -3.45
N LEU A 99 -1.60 4.45 -4.35
CA LEU A 99 -1.72 3.00 -4.29
C LEU A 99 -0.86 2.37 -5.38
N TYR A 100 0.02 1.45 -5.00
CA TYR A 100 0.87 0.68 -5.91
C TYR A 100 0.52 -0.79 -5.78
N ASN A 101 0.32 -1.47 -6.91
CA ASN A 101 0.15 -2.92 -6.96
C ASN A 101 1.40 -3.62 -7.45
N LEU A 102 1.49 -4.90 -7.14
CA LEU A 102 2.51 -5.79 -7.68
C LEU A 102 1.91 -6.86 -8.60
N ASN A 103 0.63 -7.19 -8.41
CA ASN A 103 -0.11 -8.08 -9.29
C ASN A 103 -0.72 -7.27 -10.44
N PRO A 104 -0.34 -7.48 -11.72
CA PRO A 104 -0.91 -6.73 -12.84
C PRO A 104 -2.41 -6.95 -12.99
N GLY A 105 -2.96 -8.07 -12.48
CA GLY A 105 -4.41 -8.31 -12.42
C GLY A 105 -5.19 -7.32 -11.57
N ASP A 106 -4.51 -6.56 -10.71
CA ASP A 106 -5.11 -5.54 -9.84
C ASP A 106 -5.07 -4.12 -10.44
N ASN A 107 -4.58 -3.93 -11.67
CA ASN A 107 -4.45 -2.60 -12.28
C ASN A 107 -5.80 -1.87 -12.33
N GLU A 108 -6.82 -2.46 -12.91
CA GLU A 108 -8.16 -1.87 -13.02
C GLU A 108 -8.85 -1.78 -11.65
N LEU A 109 -8.58 -2.74 -10.75
CA LEU A 109 -9.08 -2.69 -9.38
C LEU A 109 -8.61 -1.43 -8.67
N LEU A 110 -7.32 -1.13 -8.70
CA LEU A 110 -6.77 0.05 -8.03
C LEU A 110 -7.12 1.34 -8.77
N ALA A 111 -7.09 1.36 -10.10
CA ALA A 111 -7.50 2.51 -10.89
C ALA A 111 -8.95 2.91 -10.61
N THR A 112 -9.88 1.94 -10.52
CA THR A 112 -11.28 2.22 -10.15
C THR A 112 -11.45 2.56 -8.67
N MET A 113 -10.67 1.95 -7.77
CA MET A 113 -10.73 2.24 -6.34
C MET A 113 -10.37 3.71 -6.05
N THR A 114 -9.34 4.24 -6.69
CA THR A 114 -8.93 5.65 -6.52
C THR A 114 -10.02 6.63 -6.95
N GLY A 115 -10.84 6.26 -7.94
CA GLY A 115 -11.96 7.08 -8.42
C GLY A 115 -13.06 7.31 -7.36
N ASN A 116 -13.22 6.38 -6.41
CA ASN A 116 -14.27 6.46 -5.40
C ASN A 116 -14.02 7.54 -4.33
N PHE A 117 -12.78 8.01 -4.18
CA PHE A 117 -12.36 8.88 -3.08
C PHE A 117 -11.74 10.20 -3.56
N GLN A 118 -11.99 10.57 -4.81
CA GLN A 118 -11.69 11.91 -5.33
C GLN A 118 -12.79 12.87 -4.86
N ASP A 119 -12.45 13.89 -4.10
CA ASP A 119 -13.41 14.84 -3.53
C ASP A 119 -13.32 16.25 -4.13
N GLY A 120 -12.39 16.48 -5.05
CA GLY A 120 -12.18 17.76 -5.71
C GLY A 120 -11.43 18.81 -4.88
N THR A 121 -11.06 18.53 -3.65
CA THR A 121 -10.31 19.48 -2.79
C THR A 121 -8.85 19.61 -3.20
N ILE A 122 -8.26 18.50 -3.66
CA ILE A 122 -6.86 18.42 -4.11
C ILE A 122 -6.81 17.71 -5.45
N VAL A 123 -6.17 18.31 -6.45
CA VAL A 123 -5.95 17.68 -7.75
C VAL A 123 -5.16 16.37 -7.57
N GLY A 124 -5.75 15.25 -8.00
CA GLY A 124 -5.13 13.94 -7.87
C GLY A 124 -4.91 13.49 -6.42
N LYS A 125 -5.85 13.80 -5.52
CA LYS A 125 -5.84 13.37 -4.11
C LYS A 125 -5.56 11.88 -3.98
N MET A 126 -6.22 11.08 -4.80
CA MET A 126 -6.00 9.65 -4.92
C MET A 126 -5.26 9.34 -6.21
N GLN A 127 -4.19 8.59 -6.11
CA GLN A 127 -3.36 8.19 -7.25
C GLN A 127 -3.28 6.67 -7.37
N PHE A 128 -3.43 6.16 -8.59
CA PHE A 128 -2.90 4.86 -8.94
C PHE A 128 -1.46 5.06 -9.36
N GLY A 129 -0.53 4.60 -8.54
CA GLY A 129 0.89 4.88 -8.68
C GLY A 129 1.55 4.14 -9.85
N SER A 130 2.81 4.46 -10.09
CA SER A 130 3.60 3.82 -11.14
C SER A 130 3.80 2.32 -10.90
N SER A 131 4.02 1.57 -11.96
CA SER A 131 4.54 0.21 -11.88
C SER A 131 5.86 0.19 -11.11
N TRP A 132 6.00 -0.75 -10.19
CA TRP A 132 7.17 -0.86 -9.33
C TRP A 132 7.62 -2.32 -9.22
N TRP A 133 8.86 -2.55 -8.84
CA TRP A 133 9.50 -3.85 -8.63
C TRP A 133 9.30 -4.80 -9.82
N PHE A 134 8.49 -5.89 -9.71
CA PHE A 134 8.27 -6.84 -10.80
C PHE A 134 7.54 -6.22 -12.01
N LEU A 135 6.82 -5.12 -11.82
CA LEU A 135 6.13 -4.41 -12.89
C LEU A 135 6.92 -3.22 -13.44
N ASP A 136 8.09 -2.90 -12.86
CA ASP A 136 8.98 -1.85 -13.34
C ASP A 136 9.77 -2.35 -14.57
N GLN A 137 9.04 -2.58 -15.63
CA GLN A 137 9.52 -3.01 -16.94
C GLN A 137 8.50 -2.57 -18.02
N LYS A 138 8.90 -2.58 -19.28
CA LYS A 138 8.12 -1.98 -20.38
C LYS A 138 6.64 -2.38 -20.37
N ASP A 139 6.36 -3.67 -20.41
CA ASP A 139 4.98 -4.16 -20.53
C ASP A 139 4.14 -3.85 -19.28
N GLY A 140 4.76 -3.94 -18.09
CA GLY A 140 4.12 -3.58 -16.82
C GLY A 140 3.80 -2.09 -16.74
N MET A 141 4.73 -1.22 -17.15
CA MET A 141 4.51 0.23 -17.18
C MET A 141 3.44 0.63 -18.20
N GLU A 142 3.48 0.08 -19.41
CA GLU A 142 2.47 0.34 -20.44
C GLU A 142 1.08 -0.13 -19.99
N SER A 143 0.98 -1.32 -19.40
CA SER A 143 -0.28 -1.86 -18.87
C SER A 143 -0.86 -0.99 -17.77
N GLN A 144 -0.04 -0.57 -16.80
CA GLN A 144 -0.47 0.31 -15.70
C GLN A 144 -0.96 1.66 -16.22
N MET A 145 -0.22 2.31 -17.11
CA MET A 145 -0.62 3.59 -17.68
C MET A 145 -1.89 3.49 -18.53
N ASN A 146 -2.08 2.39 -19.25
CA ASN A 146 -3.30 2.14 -20.02
C ASN A 146 -4.51 1.98 -19.09
N ALA A 147 -4.39 1.20 -18.00
CA ALA A 147 -5.44 1.06 -17.01
C ALA A 147 -5.79 2.42 -16.38
N LEU A 148 -4.79 3.20 -15.97
CA LEU A 148 -4.99 4.55 -15.44
C LEU A 148 -5.65 5.48 -16.45
N SER A 149 -5.19 5.49 -17.71
CA SER A 149 -5.75 6.32 -18.78
C SER A 149 -7.22 6.01 -19.09
N ASN A 150 -7.59 4.73 -18.99
CA ASN A 150 -8.97 4.29 -19.23
C ASN A 150 -9.93 4.63 -18.10
N MET A 151 -9.44 4.66 -16.85
CA MET A 151 -10.26 4.77 -15.64
C MET A 151 -10.11 6.12 -14.91
N GLY A 152 -9.14 6.95 -15.29
CA GLY A 152 -8.83 8.20 -14.60
C GLY A 152 -8.21 9.24 -15.53
N LEU A 153 -7.51 10.21 -14.94
CA LEU A 153 -6.84 11.30 -15.63
C LEU A 153 -5.32 11.10 -15.61
N LEU A 154 -4.75 10.61 -16.68
CA LEU A 154 -3.30 10.43 -16.82
C LEU A 154 -2.52 11.75 -16.63
N SER A 155 -3.12 12.88 -16.96
CA SER A 155 -2.51 14.21 -16.75
C SER A 155 -2.27 14.57 -15.27
N HIS A 156 -2.92 13.88 -14.34
CA HIS A 156 -2.72 14.05 -12.90
C HIS A 156 -1.78 13.00 -12.30
N PHE A 157 -1.26 12.10 -13.12
CA PHE A 157 -0.34 11.05 -12.68
C PHE A 157 0.99 11.63 -12.24
N VAL A 158 1.42 11.32 -11.01
CA VAL A 158 2.69 11.84 -10.46
C VAL A 158 3.93 11.19 -11.08
N GLY A 159 3.75 10.09 -11.81
CA GLY A 159 4.84 9.39 -12.49
C GLY A 159 5.63 8.46 -11.57
N MET A 160 6.80 8.05 -12.06
CA MET A 160 7.72 7.19 -11.33
C MET A 160 8.39 7.98 -10.21
N LEU A 161 8.22 7.51 -8.99
CA LEU A 161 9.01 7.95 -7.84
C LEU A 161 10.21 7.02 -7.78
N THR A 162 11.41 7.51 -7.92
CA THR A 162 12.61 6.74 -8.26
C THR A 162 12.88 5.50 -7.41
N ASP A 163 12.47 5.42 -6.14
CA ASP A 163 12.77 4.32 -5.19
C ASP A 163 14.21 3.74 -5.33
N SER A 164 15.10 4.55 -5.87
CA SER A 164 16.47 4.14 -6.21
C SER A 164 17.34 4.11 -4.97
N ARG A 165 18.08 3.00 -4.78
CA ARG A 165 19.03 2.82 -3.68
C ARG A 165 20.48 3.11 -4.10
N SER A 166 20.71 3.50 -5.33
CA SER A 166 22.03 3.74 -5.92
C SER A 166 22.00 4.96 -6.84
N PHE A 167 23.05 5.76 -6.84
CA PHE A 167 23.19 6.88 -7.78
C PHE A 167 23.14 6.45 -9.25
N LEU A 168 23.56 5.24 -9.55
CA LEU A 168 23.54 4.69 -10.92
C LEU A 168 22.13 4.27 -11.39
N SER A 169 21.16 4.22 -10.50
CA SER A 169 19.76 3.88 -10.84
C SER A 169 18.86 5.12 -10.97
N PHE A 170 19.40 6.30 -10.75
CA PHE A 170 18.67 7.53 -11.11
C PHE A 170 18.71 7.72 -12.63
N PRO A 171 17.59 8.09 -13.27
CA PRO A 171 17.56 8.42 -14.69
C PRO A 171 18.36 9.68 -15.02
#